data_f71c2f8668c0a791128421f6dbfc4705
#
_entry.id   f71c2f8668c0a791128421f6dbfc4705
#
_cell.length_a   1.000
_cell.length_b   1.000
_cell.length_c   1.000
_cell.angle_alpha   90.00
_cell.angle_beta   90.00
_cell.angle_gamma   90.00
#
_symmetry.space_group_name_H-M   'P 1'
#
loop_
_entity.id
_entity.type
_entity.pdbx_description
1 polymer ?
#
loop_
_entity_poly.entity_id
_entity_poly.type
_entity_poly.pdbx_seq_one_letter_code
_entity_poly.pdbx_strand_id
1 'polypeptide(L)'
;VNVWAFRSRLGIVSSDLQQNYAAYIRTIEVVVSGFFASVGIWNHHQLSDDQVERSRAVLSEIGIGDLADRPFGQLSTGQQRRVLLARALVTEPANLVLDEPTSGLDLTATFRYLDTLRHLMSSGRTIVLVTHHIHELPPEIERVVLLKEGEVFADGPKASILNAQNLSTLFDAPVGLIQSNGWYQAVPG
;
A
#
# COMPACT_ATOMS: atom_id res chain seq x y z
N VAL A 1 15.42 -13.41 -16.38
CA VAL A 1 15.05 -13.01 -15.00
C VAL A 1 13.93 -13.92 -14.55
N ASN A 2 14.11 -14.64 -13.44
CA ASN A 2 13.05 -15.47 -12.87
C ASN A 2 12.02 -14.56 -12.18
N VAL A 3 10.90 -14.31 -12.87
CA VAL A 3 9.83 -13.42 -12.40
C VAL A 3 9.26 -13.86 -11.04
N TRP A 4 9.22 -15.17 -10.78
CA TRP A 4 8.74 -15.73 -9.52
C TRP A 4 9.69 -15.41 -8.34
N ALA A 5 11.00 -15.55 -8.55
CA ALA A 5 12.00 -15.19 -7.54
C ALA A 5 12.05 -13.67 -7.28
N PHE A 6 11.64 -12.85 -8.26
CA PHE A 6 11.51 -11.41 -8.07
C PHE A 6 10.22 -11.07 -7.28
N ARG A 7 9.10 -11.71 -7.61
CA ARG A 7 7.83 -11.51 -6.90
C ARG A 7 7.90 -11.88 -5.42
N SER A 8 8.65 -12.91 -5.05
CA SER A 8 8.81 -13.32 -3.64
C SER A 8 9.60 -12.32 -2.80
N ARG A 9 10.30 -11.36 -3.43
CA ARG A 9 11.11 -10.31 -2.78
C ARG A 9 10.37 -8.97 -2.67
N LEU A 10 9.18 -8.87 -3.28
CA LEU A 10 8.36 -7.67 -3.28
C LEU A 10 7.06 -7.92 -2.53
N GLY A 11 6.74 -7.07 -1.59
CA GLY A 11 5.39 -6.98 -1.06
C GLY A 11 4.54 -6.12 -2.01
N ILE A 12 3.49 -6.69 -2.58
CA ILE A 12 2.61 -5.99 -3.52
C ILE A 12 1.23 -5.87 -2.92
N VAL A 13 0.70 -4.64 -2.91
CA VAL A 13 -0.69 -4.35 -2.55
C VAL A 13 -1.33 -3.61 -3.71
N SER A 14 -2.44 -4.16 -4.23
CA SER A 14 -3.28 -3.50 -5.23
C SER A 14 -4.75 -3.57 -4.82
N SER A 15 -5.55 -2.65 -5.35
CA SER A 15 -6.99 -2.62 -5.11
C SER A 15 -7.70 -3.90 -5.58
N ASP A 16 -7.23 -4.50 -6.67
CA ASP A 16 -7.82 -5.71 -7.25
C ASP A 16 -7.72 -6.93 -6.34
N LEU A 17 -6.65 -7.02 -5.53
CA LEU A 17 -6.50 -8.12 -4.56
C LEU A 17 -7.65 -8.21 -3.57
N GLN A 18 -8.25 -7.09 -3.20
CA GLN A 18 -9.36 -7.05 -2.24
C GLN A 18 -10.59 -7.82 -2.74
N GLN A 19 -10.90 -7.69 -4.03
CA GLN A 19 -12.09 -8.30 -4.65
C GLN A 19 -11.94 -9.80 -4.88
N ASN A 20 -10.71 -10.31 -4.85
CA ASN A 20 -10.41 -11.71 -5.12
C ASN A 20 -10.62 -12.64 -3.91
N TYR A 21 -10.79 -12.09 -2.70
CA TYR A 21 -11.03 -12.90 -1.50
C TYR A 21 -12.53 -13.07 -1.23
N ALA A 22 -12.94 -14.31 -0.98
CA ALA A 22 -14.31 -14.59 -0.58
C ALA A 22 -14.62 -13.98 0.80
N ALA A 23 -15.83 -13.44 0.97
CA ALA A 23 -16.21 -12.69 2.17
C ALA A 23 -16.14 -13.49 3.48
N TYR A 24 -16.27 -14.82 3.40
CA TYR A 24 -16.27 -15.69 4.58
C TYR A 24 -14.87 -16.14 5.05
N ILE A 25 -13.80 -15.87 4.26
CA ILE A 25 -12.42 -16.22 4.62
C ILE A 25 -12.01 -15.45 5.88
N ARG A 26 -11.36 -16.11 6.83
CA ARG A 26 -10.85 -15.44 8.02
C ARG A 26 -9.69 -14.50 7.65
N THR A 27 -9.61 -13.38 8.33
CA THR A 27 -8.55 -12.37 8.15
C THR A 27 -7.15 -12.98 8.21
N ILE A 28 -6.92 -13.87 9.18
CA ILE A 28 -5.63 -14.56 9.32
C ILE A 28 -5.27 -15.38 8.07
N GLU A 29 -6.24 -16.03 7.43
CA GLU A 29 -6.02 -16.83 6.24
C GLU A 29 -5.65 -15.98 5.01
N VAL A 30 -6.19 -14.75 4.94
CA VAL A 30 -5.77 -13.76 3.94
C VAL A 30 -4.29 -13.41 4.13
N VAL A 31 -3.85 -13.16 5.35
CA VAL A 31 -2.45 -12.81 5.65
C VAL A 31 -1.52 -13.98 5.37
N VAL A 32 -1.85 -15.17 5.86
CA VAL A 32 -1.08 -16.41 5.63
C VAL A 32 -0.88 -16.70 4.14
N SER A 33 -1.88 -16.41 3.29
CA SER A 33 -1.77 -16.62 1.84
C SER A 33 -0.63 -15.84 1.19
N GLY A 34 -0.10 -14.81 1.88
CA GLY A 34 1.07 -14.05 1.47
C GLY A 34 2.34 -14.90 1.34
N PHE A 35 2.54 -15.90 2.20
CA PHE A 35 3.68 -16.82 2.12
C PHE A 35 3.70 -17.64 0.83
N PHE A 36 2.54 -17.86 0.24
CA PHE A 36 2.38 -18.67 -0.98
C PHE A 36 2.22 -17.82 -2.24
N ALA A 37 2.27 -16.49 -2.13
CA ALA A 37 1.98 -15.54 -3.22
C ALA A 37 0.66 -15.86 -3.95
N SER A 38 -0.33 -16.42 -3.23
CA SER A 38 -1.61 -16.89 -3.76
C SER A 38 -2.78 -16.06 -3.21
N VAL A 39 -3.95 -16.18 -3.85
CA VAL A 39 -5.22 -15.73 -3.31
C VAL A 39 -5.84 -16.92 -2.56
N GLY A 40 -5.84 -16.86 -1.23
CA GLY A 40 -6.29 -17.94 -0.36
C GLY A 40 -5.26 -19.08 -0.17
N ILE A 41 -5.65 -20.04 0.66
CA ILE A 41 -4.86 -21.22 1.00
C ILE A 41 -5.47 -22.42 0.27
N TRP A 42 -4.63 -23.17 -0.43
CA TRP A 42 -5.05 -24.32 -1.24
C TRP A 42 -4.55 -25.64 -0.61
N ASN A 43 -5.19 -26.76 -0.92
CA ASN A 43 -4.88 -28.09 -0.34
C ASN A 43 -3.42 -28.54 -0.50
N HIS A 44 -2.70 -28.01 -1.48
CA HIS A 44 -1.27 -28.32 -1.70
C HIS A 44 -0.33 -27.44 -0.89
N HIS A 45 -0.83 -26.39 -0.22
CA HIS A 45 -0.03 -25.54 0.66
C HIS A 45 0.18 -26.25 2.00
N GLN A 46 1.43 -26.40 2.39
CA GLN A 46 1.80 -26.88 3.73
C GLN A 46 1.94 -25.68 4.65
N LEU A 47 0.95 -25.45 5.48
CA LEU A 47 0.94 -24.38 6.47
C LEU A 47 1.66 -24.85 7.73
N SER A 48 2.61 -24.05 8.23
CA SER A 48 3.28 -24.26 9.51
C SER A 48 2.71 -23.37 10.61
N ASP A 49 2.86 -23.79 11.86
CA ASP A 49 2.44 -22.98 13.03
C ASP A 49 3.21 -21.67 13.08
N ASP A 50 4.50 -21.63 12.71
CA ASP A 50 5.33 -20.41 12.65
C ASP A 50 4.75 -19.38 11.67
N GLN A 51 4.21 -19.84 10.52
CA GLN A 51 3.58 -18.95 9.55
C GLN A 51 2.30 -18.32 10.10
N VAL A 52 1.53 -19.07 10.86
CA VAL A 52 0.32 -18.55 11.53
C VAL A 52 0.70 -17.56 12.62
N GLU A 53 1.68 -17.89 13.46
CA GLU A 53 2.18 -17.00 14.51
C GLU A 53 2.74 -15.70 13.94
N ARG A 54 3.59 -15.79 12.90
CA ARG A 54 4.10 -14.60 12.20
C ARG A 54 2.97 -13.75 11.62
N SER A 55 1.95 -14.36 11.04
CA SER A 55 0.79 -13.63 10.51
C SER A 55 0.02 -12.87 11.60
N ARG A 56 -0.15 -13.48 12.78
CA ARG A 56 -0.76 -12.80 13.93
C ARG A 56 0.10 -11.64 14.45
N ALA A 57 1.43 -11.84 14.48
CA ALA A 57 2.37 -10.79 14.87
C ALA A 57 2.27 -9.57 13.94
N VAL A 58 2.26 -9.79 12.61
CA VAL A 58 2.13 -8.70 11.63
C VAL A 58 0.79 -7.96 11.76
N LEU A 59 -0.32 -8.69 11.96
CA LEU A 59 -1.61 -8.05 12.20
C LEU A 59 -1.58 -7.15 13.45
N SER A 60 -0.88 -7.58 14.49
CA SER A 60 -0.70 -6.81 15.72
C SER A 60 0.21 -5.60 15.51
N GLU A 61 1.33 -5.75 14.77
CA GLU A 61 2.26 -4.66 14.41
C GLU A 61 1.53 -3.50 13.72
N ILE A 62 0.56 -3.79 12.85
CA ILE A 62 -0.21 -2.77 12.13
C ILE A 62 -1.54 -2.39 12.82
N GLY A 63 -1.72 -2.83 14.08
CA GLY A 63 -2.82 -2.41 14.96
C GLY A 63 -4.20 -2.98 14.59
N ILE A 64 -4.26 -4.21 14.06
CA ILE A 64 -5.50 -4.94 13.73
C ILE A 64 -5.46 -6.41 14.16
N GLY A 65 -4.67 -6.74 15.18
CA GLY A 65 -4.53 -8.11 15.69
C GLY A 65 -5.84 -8.73 16.20
N ASP A 66 -6.73 -7.91 16.75
CA ASP A 66 -8.07 -8.28 17.21
C ASP A 66 -9.02 -8.75 16.10
N LEU A 67 -8.67 -8.46 14.85
CA LEU A 67 -9.47 -8.83 13.68
C LEU A 67 -9.07 -10.18 13.07
N ALA A 68 -8.01 -10.84 13.58
CA ALA A 68 -7.41 -12.05 12.99
C ALA A 68 -8.42 -13.16 12.66
N ASP A 69 -9.36 -13.41 13.54
CA ASP A 69 -10.34 -14.51 13.40
C ASP A 69 -11.69 -14.05 12.80
N ARG A 70 -11.85 -12.76 12.47
CA ARG A 70 -13.07 -12.24 11.84
C ARG A 70 -13.09 -12.55 10.34
N PRO A 71 -14.28 -12.80 9.77
CA PRO A 71 -14.45 -12.91 8.32
C PRO A 71 -14.02 -11.61 7.62
N PHE A 72 -13.22 -11.73 6.55
CA PHE A 72 -12.66 -10.60 5.81
C PHE A 72 -13.76 -9.67 5.26
N GLY A 73 -14.85 -10.23 4.76
CA GLY A 73 -15.98 -9.45 4.23
C GLY A 73 -16.78 -8.67 5.28
N GLN A 74 -16.57 -8.92 6.59
CA GLN A 74 -17.20 -8.15 7.67
C GLN A 74 -16.36 -6.94 8.11
N LEU A 75 -15.15 -6.81 7.57
CA LEU A 75 -14.26 -5.70 7.85
C LEU A 75 -14.65 -4.47 7.04
N SER A 76 -14.41 -3.28 7.60
CA SER A 76 -14.49 -2.04 6.82
C SER A 76 -13.45 -2.02 5.71
N THR A 77 -13.66 -1.25 4.64
CA THR A 77 -12.70 -1.11 3.54
C THR A 77 -11.29 -0.77 4.04
N GLY A 78 -11.18 0.16 4.99
CA GLY A 78 -9.88 0.53 5.58
C GLY A 78 -9.23 -0.60 6.39
N GLN A 79 -10.03 -1.44 7.06
CA GLN A 79 -9.51 -2.64 7.75
C GLN A 79 -9.03 -3.67 6.72
N GLN A 80 -9.81 -3.91 5.66
CA GLN A 80 -9.42 -4.82 4.58
C GLN A 80 -8.12 -4.39 3.90
N ARG A 81 -7.95 -3.08 3.63
CA ARG A 81 -6.69 -2.55 3.07
C ARG A 81 -5.49 -2.81 3.99
N ARG A 82 -5.65 -2.63 5.30
CA ARG A 82 -4.58 -2.96 6.25
C ARG A 82 -4.31 -4.47 6.32
N VAL A 83 -5.31 -5.33 6.19
CA VAL A 83 -5.11 -6.79 6.08
C VAL A 83 -4.30 -7.14 4.84
N LEU A 84 -4.57 -6.52 3.68
CA LEU A 84 -3.77 -6.72 2.47
C LEU A 84 -2.33 -6.21 2.61
N LEU A 85 -2.14 -5.14 3.37
CA LEU A 85 -0.79 -4.67 3.73
C LEU A 85 -0.08 -5.70 4.63
N ALA A 86 -0.77 -6.25 5.65
CA ALA A 86 -0.23 -7.34 6.49
C ALA A 86 0.17 -8.55 5.66
N ARG A 87 -0.68 -8.93 4.70
CA ARG A 87 -0.40 -10.01 3.76
C ARG A 87 0.89 -9.75 2.95
N ALA A 88 1.12 -8.53 2.51
CA ALA A 88 2.33 -8.16 1.79
C ALA A 88 3.57 -8.15 2.69
N LEU A 89 3.40 -7.87 3.99
CA LEU A 89 4.48 -7.76 4.98
C LEU A 89 4.92 -9.10 5.58
N VAL A 90 4.08 -10.14 5.50
CA VAL A 90 4.29 -11.41 6.23
C VAL A 90 5.58 -12.13 5.83
N THR A 91 6.07 -11.93 4.60
CA THR A 91 7.34 -12.47 4.08
C THR A 91 8.53 -11.53 4.33
N GLU A 92 8.36 -10.46 5.10
CA GLU A 92 9.39 -9.46 5.44
C GLU A 92 10.10 -8.85 4.21
N PRO A 93 9.35 -8.40 3.19
CA PRO A 93 9.99 -7.84 2.02
C PRO A 93 10.70 -6.52 2.36
N ALA A 94 11.90 -6.32 1.79
CA ALA A 94 12.62 -5.05 1.90
C ALA A 94 11.93 -3.93 1.10
N ASN A 95 11.20 -4.30 0.05
CA ASN A 95 10.55 -3.36 -0.86
C ASN A 95 9.06 -3.65 -0.95
N LEU A 96 8.25 -2.59 -0.86
CA LEU A 96 6.80 -2.62 -1.01
C LEU A 96 6.38 -1.82 -2.25
N VAL A 97 5.47 -2.36 -3.04
CA VAL A 97 4.81 -1.64 -4.13
C VAL A 97 3.33 -1.56 -3.80
N LEU A 98 2.83 -0.35 -3.67
CA LEU A 98 1.46 -0.05 -3.27
C LEU A 98 0.79 0.71 -4.40
N ASP A 99 -0.23 0.10 -5.00
CA ASP A 99 -0.98 0.67 -6.10
C ASP A 99 -2.35 1.15 -5.60
N GLU A 100 -2.55 2.48 -5.61
CA GLU A 100 -3.75 3.16 -5.12
C GLU A 100 -4.23 2.66 -3.75
N PRO A 101 -3.35 2.57 -2.73
CA PRO A 101 -3.66 1.84 -1.50
C PRO A 101 -4.76 2.48 -0.65
N THR A 102 -5.01 3.76 -0.83
CA THR A 102 -5.99 4.56 -0.08
C THR A 102 -7.28 4.82 -0.86
N SER A 103 -7.36 4.37 -2.11
CA SER A 103 -8.54 4.55 -2.96
C SER A 103 -9.81 3.99 -2.30
N GLY A 104 -10.85 4.82 -2.22
CA GLY A 104 -12.14 4.45 -1.60
C GLY A 104 -12.15 4.45 -0.07
N LEU A 105 -11.11 4.94 0.58
CA LEU A 105 -11.09 5.12 2.03
C LEU A 105 -11.69 6.47 2.44
N ASP A 106 -12.33 6.51 3.60
CA ASP A 106 -12.64 7.76 4.27
C ASP A 106 -11.37 8.43 4.81
N LEU A 107 -11.48 9.70 5.21
CA LEU A 107 -10.36 10.50 5.66
C LEU A 107 -9.63 9.88 6.86
N THR A 108 -10.36 9.32 7.82
CA THR A 108 -9.79 8.71 9.02
C THR A 108 -9.03 7.43 8.68
N ALA A 109 -9.60 6.59 7.82
CA ALA A 109 -8.95 5.37 7.35
C ALA A 109 -7.70 5.67 6.51
N THR A 110 -7.76 6.70 5.65
CA THR A 110 -6.62 7.20 4.88
C THR A 110 -5.48 7.62 5.80
N PHE A 111 -5.74 8.46 6.79
CA PHE A 111 -4.70 8.92 7.72
C PHE A 111 -4.06 7.76 8.50
N ARG A 112 -4.86 6.84 9.02
CA ARG A 112 -4.34 5.64 9.70
C ARG A 112 -3.49 4.78 8.79
N TYR A 113 -3.86 4.65 7.52
CA TYR A 113 -3.08 3.90 6.54
C TYR A 113 -1.74 4.59 6.26
N LEU A 114 -1.76 5.90 6.02
CA LEU A 114 -0.55 6.70 5.78
C LEU A 114 0.39 6.70 6.99
N ASP A 115 -0.13 6.77 8.22
CA ASP A 115 0.69 6.63 9.44
C ASP A 115 1.38 5.26 9.51
N THR A 116 0.69 4.19 9.13
CA THR A 116 1.30 2.85 9.03
C THR A 116 2.42 2.84 8.00
N LEU A 117 2.24 3.45 6.81
CA LEU A 117 3.29 3.54 5.79
C LEU A 117 4.50 4.33 6.29
N ARG A 118 4.29 5.45 6.96
CA ARG A 118 5.36 6.27 7.55
C ARG A 118 6.19 5.48 8.55
N HIS A 119 5.53 4.68 9.40
CA HIS A 119 6.21 3.79 10.34
C HIS A 119 7.04 2.72 9.60
N LEU A 120 6.54 2.14 8.53
CA LEU A 120 7.27 1.17 7.71
C LEU A 120 8.49 1.80 7.02
N MET A 121 8.37 3.04 6.50
CA MET A 121 9.51 3.79 5.93
C MET A 121 10.58 4.08 6.98
N SER A 122 10.18 4.51 8.18
CA SER A 122 11.12 4.79 9.27
C SER A 122 11.85 3.53 9.77
N SER A 123 11.29 2.34 9.56
CA SER A 123 11.95 1.05 9.85
C SER A 123 12.91 0.58 8.74
N GLY A 124 13.19 1.41 7.73
CA GLY A 124 14.17 1.15 6.67
C GLY A 124 13.65 0.40 5.45
N ARG A 125 12.32 0.23 5.31
CA ARG A 125 11.72 -0.36 4.10
C ARG A 125 11.61 0.66 2.98
N THR A 126 11.89 0.22 1.76
CA THR A 126 11.63 1.03 0.55
C THR A 126 10.17 0.88 0.13
N ILE A 127 9.49 1.98 -0.05
CA ILE A 127 8.10 2.01 -0.52
C ILE A 127 8.02 2.71 -1.88
N VAL A 128 7.46 2.02 -2.85
CA VAL A 128 7.00 2.60 -4.13
C VAL A 128 5.49 2.77 -4.02
N LEU A 129 5.05 4.02 -3.97
CA LEU A 129 3.64 4.38 -3.89
C LEU A 129 3.18 4.87 -5.26
N VAL A 130 2.24 4.18 -5.88
CA VAL A 130 1.55 4.62 -7.09
C VAL A 130 0.23 5.24 -6.68
N THR A 131 0.02 6.50 -7.01
CA THR A 131 -1.23 7.23 -6.70
C THR A 131 -1.41 8.40 -7.66
N HIS A 132 -2.65 8.80 -7.86
CA HIS A 132 -3.02 10.06 -8.50
C HIS A 132 -3.43 11.15 -7.50
N HIS A 133 -3.34 10.84 -6.20
CA HIS A 133 -3.71 11.75 -5.10
C HIS A 133 -2.47 12.36 -4.44
N ILE A 134 -2.15 13.61 -4.76
CA ILE A 134 -0.95 14.30 -4.26
C ILE A 134 -0.95 14.44 -2.74
N HIS A 135 -2.14 14.59 -2.12
CA HIS A 135 -2.28 14.71 -0.67
C HIS A 135 -2.01 13.39 0.10
N GLU A 136 -1.83 12.28 -0.60
CA GLU A 136 -1.50 10.98 -0.02
C GLU A 136 0.01 10.69 -0.01
N LEU A 137 0.84 11.64 -0.46
CA LEU A 137 2.30 11.49 -0.46
C LEU A 137 2.88 11.88 0.91
N PRO A 138 3.32 10.91 1.75
CA PRO A 138 3.92 11.22 3.03
C PRO A 138 5.17 12.10 2.92
N PRO A 139 5.51 12.87 3.98
CA PRO A 139 6.73 13.67 3.99
C PRO A 139 8.01 12.88 3.69
N GLU A 140 8.05 11.63 4.11
CA GLU A 140 9.18 10.70 3.97
C GLU A 140 9.45 10.25 2.52
N ILE A 141 8.50 10.45 1.60
CA ILE A 141 8.75 10.23 0.16
C ILE A 141 9.72 11.29 -0.35
N GLU A 142 10.89 10.87 -0.81
CA GLU A 142 11.95 11.78 -1.25
C GLU A 142 11.95 12.00 -2.76
N ARG A 143 11.59 10.97 -3.54
CA ARG A 143 11.62 10.99 -5.02
C ARG A 143 10.23 10.81 -5.59
N VAL A 144 9.94 11.56 -6.64
CA VAL A 144 8.67 11.49 -7.38
C VAL A 144 8.95 11.31 -8.86
N VAL A 145 8.21 10.41 -9.47
CA VAL A 145 8.17 10.21 -10.92
C VAL A 145 6.77 10.54 -11.40
N LEU A 146 6.65 11.51 -12.30
CA LEU A 146 5.39 11.86 -12.96
C LEU A 146 5.30 11.13 -14.29
N LEU A 147 4.18 10.44 -14.51
CA LEU A 147 3.90 9.74 -15.74
C LEU A 147 2.79 10.47 -16.50
N LYS A 148 3.00 10.72 -17.79
CA LYS A 148 2.00 11.29 -18.70
C LYS A 148 2.02 10.51 -20.02
N GLU A 149 0.86 10.11 -20.51
CA GLU A 149 0.71 9.42 -21.82
C GLU A 149 1.61 8.18 -21.98
N GLY A 150 1.86 7.46 -20.86
CA GLY A 150 2.68 6.26 -20.87
C GLY A 150 4.19 6.49 -20.80
N GLU A 151 4.64 7.76 -20.71
CA GLU A 151 6.05 8.14 -20.62
C GLU A 151 6.39 8.82 -19.31
N VAL A 152 7.68 8.81 -18.95
CA VAL A 152 8.18 9.57 -17.80
C VAL A 152 8.24 11.04 -18.19
N PHE A 153 7.31 11.83 -17.64
CA PHE A 153 7.24 13.28 -17.86
C PHE A 153 8.28 14.03 -17.01
N ALA A 154 8.43 13.65 -15.75
CA ALA A 154 9.42 14.24 -14.85
C ALA A 154 9.85 13.23 -13.79
N ASP A 155 11.10 13.31 -13.31
CA ASP A 155 11.68 12.44 -12.31
C ASP A 155 12.73 13.19 -11.48
N GLY A 156 12.64 13.10 -10.18
CA GLY A 156 13.60 13.73 -9.28
C GLY A 156 13.13 13.92 -7.85
N PRO A 157 13.83 14.77 -7.06
CA PRO A 157 13.46 15.08 -5.68
C PRO A 157 12.03 15.64 -5.59
N LYS A 158 11.25 15.16 -4.61
CA LYS A 158 9.84 15.54 -4.43
C LYS A 158 9.63 17.06 -4.47
N ALA A 159 10.45 17.82 -3.76
CA ALA A 159 10.31 19.28 -3.68
C ALA A 159 10.56 19.99 -5.03
N SER A 160 11.35 19.40 -5.92
CA SER A 160 11.64 19.96 -7.24
C SER A 160 10.57 19.56 -8.27
N ILE A 161 10.02 18.36 -8.15
CA ILE A 161 9.06 17.81 -9.12
C ILE A 161 7.64 18.27 -8.83
N LEU A 162 7.23 18.30 -7.54
CA LEU A 162 5.89 18.76 -7.17
C LEU A 162 5.84 20.29 -7.11
N ASN A 163 5.50 20.88 -8.24
CA ASN A 163 5.25 22.32 -8.38
C ASN A 163 4.02 22.56 -9.27
N ALA A 164 3.44 23.76 -9.16
CA ALA A 164 2.21 24.12 -9.88
C ALA A 164 2.35 23.98 -11.41
N GLN A 165 3.50 24.29 -11.98
CA GLN A 165 3.74 24.22 -13.43
C GLN A 165 3.73 22.77 -13.92
N ASN A 166 4.48 21.89 -13.26
CA ASN A 166 4.52 20.45 -13.63
C ASN A 166 3.15 19.80 -13.49
N LEU A 167 2.43 20.10 -12.38
CA LEU A 167 1.10 19.54 -12.16
C LEU A 167 0.08 20.08 -13.16
N SER A 168 0.14 21.36 -13.50
CA SER A 168 -0.75 21.93 -14.53
C SER A 168 -0.51 21.28 -15.90
N THR A 169 0.75 21.01 -16.24
CA THR A 169 1.09 20.29 -17.48
C THR A 169 0.68 18.81 -17.41
N LEU A 170 0.84 18.16 -16.25
CA LEU A 170 0.47 16.75 -16.06
C LEU A 170 -1.04 16.54 -16.24
N PHE A 171 -1.85 17.39 -15.63
CA PHE A 171 -3.30 17.24 -15.57
C PHE A 171 -4.06 18.04 -16.65
N ASP A 172 -3.34 18.74 -17.53
CA ASP A 172 -3.91 19.60 -18.59
C ASP A 172 -4.94 20.62 -18.04
N ALA A 173 -4.69 21.13 -16.82
CA ALA A 173 -5.57 22.06 -16.13
C ALA A 173 -4.75 22.99 -15.22
N PRO A 174 -5.19 24.23 -14.96
CA PRO A 174 -4.54 25.08 -13.97
C PRO A 174 -4.57 24.44 -12.58
N VAL A 175 -3.41 24.22 -11.97
CA VAL A 175 -3.26 23.64 -10.65
C VAL A 175 -2.42 24.55 -9.77
N GLY A 176 -2.98 24.94 -8.62
CA GLY A 176 -2.25 25.52 -7.50
C GLY A 176 -1.73 24.41 -6.58
N LEU A 177 -0.69 24.71 -5.79
CA LEU A 177 -0.12 23.76 -4.85
C LEU A 177 0.06 24.41 -3.48
N ILE A 178 -0.50 23.77 -2.45
CA ILE A 178 -0.31 24.15 -1.05
C ILE A 178 0.63 23.15 -0.41
N GLN A 179 1.61 23.62 0.36
CA GLN A 179 2.53 22.78 1.11
C GLN A 179 2.44 23.12 2.60
N SER A 180 2.33 22.09 3.44
CA SER A 180 2.34 22.22 4.89
C SER A 180 3.02 20.99 5.53
N ASN A 181 4.04 21.21 6.35
CA ASN A 181 4.76 20.16 7.10
C ASN A 181 5.21 18.97 6.23
N GLY A 182 5.66 19.23 4.99
CA GLY A 182 6.10 18.21 4.04
C GLY A 182 4.98 17.47 3.29
N TRP A 183 3.71 17.78 3.60
CA TRP A 183 2.56 17.37 2.84
C TRP A 183 2.24 18.37 1.73
N TYR A 184 1.66 17.87 0.66
CA TYR A 184 1.27 18.66 -0.51
C TYR A 184 -0.21 18.47 -0.81
N GLN A 185 -0.86 19.55 -1.24
CA GLN A 185 -2.25 19.51 -1.68
C GLN A 185 -2.41 20.28 -2.98
N ALA A 186 -2.95 19.64 -4.00
CA ALA A 186 -3.39 20.32 -5.21
C ALA A 186 -4.72 21.05 -4.95
N VAL A 187 -4.82 22.26 -5.48
CA VAL A 187 -6.03 23.09 -5.47
C VAL A 187 -6.25 23.65 -6.88
N PRO A 188 -7.48 24.08 -7.24
CA PRO A 188 -7.69 24.81 -8.48
C PRO A 188 -6.76 26.04 -8.58
N GLY A 189 -6.13 26.23 -9.76
CA GLY A 189 -5.21 27.34 -10.06
C GLY A 189 -5.93 28.56 -10.60
#